data_c14544a2064799bd736904a844236dce
#
_entry.id   c14544a2064799bd736904a844236dce
#
_cell.length_a   1.000
_cell.length_b   1.000
_cell.length_c   1.000
_cell.angle_alpha   90.00
_cell.angle_beta   90.00
_cell.angle_gamma   90.00
#
_symmetry.space_group_name_H-M   'P 1'
#
loop_
_entity.id
_entity.type
_entity.pdbx_description
1 polymer ?
#
loop_
_entity_poly.entity_id
_entity_poly.type
_entity_poly.pdbx_seq_one_letter_code
_entity_poly.pdbx_strand_id
1 'polypeptide(L)'
;MRSVEPGEVRVFAQYDGDLTLETDAVVVGSGPTGAVVAKELTDAGKRVVLVEEGPPFVPAEYEFDGGLSMARTMREGGLRTTSGTIMPTMQAIALGGGSLVNSAICNRAPAFILDRWCTDFDLERTTRADLDPHYEAVAKFLGIAATPENVLGRRNLLFRDGCNALGYHSEPIFRNVRGCRGSGECFTGCRSRAKQSMDISYIPAALRGGARVLTSVRIERVLTEGWRATGVVGRVVRPFTGRPSH
;
A
#
# COMPACT_ATOMS: atom_id res chain seq x y z
N MET A 1 -26.46 -13.14 -6.78
CA MET A 1 -25.43 -12.67 -5.80
C MET A 1 -25.92 -11.40 -5.11
N ARG A 2 -25.68 -11.25 -3.80
CA ARG A 2 -25.97 -10.01 -3.08
C ARG A 2 -25.10 -8.86 -3.62
N SER A 3 -25.67 -7.66 -3.81
CA SER A 3 -24.91 -6.45 -4.17
C SER A 3 -23.84 -6.15 -3.11
N VAL A 4 -22.85 -5.36 -3.50
CA VAL A 4 -21.84 -4.81 -2.56
C VAL A 4 -22.29 -3.42 -2.19
N GLU A 5 -22.56 -3.19 -0.91
CA GLU A 5 -23.05 -1.90 -0.46
C GLU A 5 -21.93 -0.87 -0.29
N PRO A 6 -22.23 0.44 -0.41
CA PRO A 6 -21.28 1.47 -0.09
C PRO A 6 -20.70 1.28 1.32
N GLY A 7 -19.35 1.38 1.43
CA GLY A 7 -18.64 1.15 2.69
C GLY A 7 -18.35 -0.33 3.01
N GLU A 8 -18.69 -1.25 2.12
CA GLU A 8 -18.48 -2.70 2.32
C GLU A 8 -17.13 -3.16 1.75
N VAL A 9 -16.49 -4.09 2.47
CA VAL A 9 -15.38 -4.91 1.97
C VAL A 9 -15.89 -6.31 1.70
N ARG A 10 -15.82 -6.77 0.45
CA ARG A 10 -16.15 -8.15 0.10
C ARG A 10 -14.90 -9.01 0.11
N VAL A 11 -14.97 -10.12 0.83
CA VAL A 11 -13.88 -11.08 0.98
C VAL A 11 -14.18 -12.39 0.25
N PHE A 12 -13.15 -13.20 0.02
CA PHE A 12 -13.23 -14.44 -0.77
C PHE A 12 -14.43 -15.32 -0.44
N ALA A 13 -14.71 -15.57 0.82
CA ALA A 13 -15.81 -16.46 1.27
C ALA A 13 -17.22 -15.92 0.96
N GLN A 14 -17.35 -14.69 0.50
CA GLN A 14 -18.64 -14.04 0.22
C GLN A 14 -19.00 -14.03 -1.28
N TYR A 15 -18.14 -14.59 -2.12
CA TYR A 15 -18.44 -14.74 -3.55
C TYR A 15 -19.15 -16.08 -3.81
N ASP A 16 -20.34 -16.00 -4.38
CA ASP A 16 -21.24 -17.13 -4.65
C ASP A 16 -21.71 -17.18 -6.13
N GLY A 17 -21.07 -16.39 -7.02
CA GLY A 17 -21.37 -16.33 -8.45
C GLY A 17 -20.80 -15.06 -9.09
N ASP A 18 -21.29 -14.72 -10.29
CA ASP A 18 -20.85 -13.54 -11.03
C ASP A 18 -21.34 -12.24 -10.38
N LEU A 19 -20.51 -11.22 -10.41
CA LEU A 19 -20.80 -9.91 -9.88
C LEU A 19 -20.60 -8.83 -10.96
N THR A 20 -21.61 -8.03 -11.19
CA THR A 20 -21.52 -6.82 -12.03
C THR A 20 -21.85 -5.61 -11.16
N LEU A 21 -20.99 -4.61 -11.18
CA LEU A 21 -21.17 -3.36 -10.48
C LEU A 21 -21.02 -2.17 -11.43
N GLU A 22 -21.89 -1.18 -11.26
CA GLU A 22 -21.76 0.12 -11.90
C GLU A 22 -21.13 1.13 -10.95
N THR A 23 -20.19 1.92 -11.47
CA THR A 23 -19.43 2.89 -10.68
C THR A 23 -18.88 4.01 -11.57
N ASP A 24 -18.48 5.11 -10.97
CA ASP A 24 -17.85 6.22 -11.71
C ASP A 24 -16.36 5.97 -11.94
N ALA A 25 -15.72 5.22 -11.02
CA ALA A 25 -14.31 4.85 -11.13
C ALA A 25 -14.03 3.46 -10.54
N VAL A 26 -13.16 2.71 -11.23
CA VAL A 26 -12.56 1.48 -10.71
C VAL A 26 -11.08 1.72 -10.46
N VAL A 27 -10.63 1.45 -9.25
CA VAL A 27 -9.22 1.51 -8.86
C VAL A 27 -8.70 0.08 -8.73
N VAL A 28 -7.67 -0.27 -9.49
CA VAL A 28 -7.08 -1.61 -9.49
C VAL A 28 -5.81 -1.62 -8.65
N GLY A 29 -5.83 -2.38 -7.56
CA GLY A 29 -4.77 -2.47 -6.56
C GLY A 29 -4.98 -1.53 -5.38
N SER A 30 -4.85 -2.06 -4.17
CA SER A 30 -5.06 -1.37 -2.91
C SER A 30 -3.77 -0.89 -2.23
N GLY A 31 -2.65 -0.94 -2.94
CA GLY A 31 -1.37 -0.40 -2.46
C GLY A 31 -1.41 1.11 -2.23
N PRO A 32 -0.29 1.74 -1.83
CA PRO A 32 -0.25 3.16 -1.47
C PRO A 32 -0.92 4.09 -2.48
N THR A 33 -0.62 3.94 -3.75
CA THR A 33 -1.20 4.79 -4.81
C THR A 33 -2.70 4.57 -4.95
N GLY A 34 -3.15 3.30 -5.09
CA GLY A 34 -4.57 3.01 -5.29
C GLY A 34 -5.44 3.38 -4.10
N ALA A 35 -4.95 3.16 -2.88
CA ALA A 35 -5.68 3.53 -1.67
C ALA A 35 -5.87 5.06 -1.55
N VAL A 36 -4.84 5.84 -1.90
CA VAL A 36 -4.94 7.32 -1.94
C VAL A 36 -5.93 7.75 -3.01
N VAL A 37 -5.81 7.24 -4.24
CA VAL A 37 -6.72 7.57 -5.34
C VAL A 37 -8.17 7.23 -4.99
N ALA A 38 -8.41 6.05 -4.40
CA ALA A 38 -9.75 5.64 -3.99
C ALA A 38 -10.35 6.62 -2.95
N LYS A 39 -9.57 7.03 -1.96
CA LYS A 39 -10.00 8.00 -0.95
C LYS A 39 -10.28 9.36 -1.57
N GLU A 40 -9.38 9.91 -2.38
CA GLU A 40 -9.53 11.24 -2.98
C GLU A 40 -10.73 11.30 -3.94
N LEU A 41 -10.95 10.26 -4.76
CA LEU A 41 -12.12 10.19 -5.63
C LEU A 41 -13.42 10.09 -4.83
N THR A 42 -13.41 9.35 -3.72
CA THR A 42 -14.60 9.22 -2.86
C THR A 42 -14.91 10.53 -2.16
N ASP A 43 -13.89 11.25 -1.66
CA ASP A 43 -14.06 12.58 -1.07
C ASP A 43 -14.59 13.62 -2.09
N ALA A 44 -14.27 13.43 -3.37
CA ALA A 44 -14.83 14.20 -4.48
C ALA A 44 -16.25 13.75 -4.90
N GLY A 45 -16.91 12.90 -4.10
CA GLY A 45 -18.29 12.45 -4.32
C GLY A 45 -18.45 11.41 -5.44
N LYS A 46 -17.37 10.76 -5.89
CA LYS A 46 -17.45 9.69 -6.90
C LYS A 46 -17.80 8.36 -6.26
N ARG A 47 -18.61 7.57 -6.96
CA ARG A 47 -18.81 6.17 -6.63
C ARG A 47 -17.55 5.40 -7.05
N VAL A 48 -16.88 4.76 -6.09
CA VAL A 48 -15.59 4.10 -6.32
C VAL A 48 -15.69 2.62 -5.97
N VAL A 49 -15.14 1.78 -6.84
CA VAL A 49 -14.85 0.37 -6.56
C VAL A 49 -13.33 0.19 -6.55
N LEU A 50 -12.78 -0.21 -5.41
CA LEU A 50 -11.36 -0.59 -5.26
C LEU A 50 -11.25 -2.10 -5.32
N VAL A 51 -10.45 -2.62 -6.26
CA VAL A 51 -10.27 -4.06 -6.47
C VAL A 51 -8.85 -4.47 -6.10
N GLU A 52 -8.73 -5.50 -5.26
CA GLU A 52 -7.46 -6.04 -4.78
C GLU A 52 -7.38 -7.55 -5.01
N GLU A 53 -6.25 -8.03 -5.50
CA GLU A 53 -6.01 -9.46 -5.73
C GLU A 53 -5.80 -10.23 -4.43
N GLY A 54 -5.16 -9.58 -3.46
CA GLY A 54 -4.85 -10.18 -2.15
C GLY A 54 -6.01 -10.17 -1.18
N PRO A 55 -5.96 -11.02 -0.14
CA PRO A 55 -6.92 -11.00 0.96
C PRO A 55 -6.61 -9.87 1.96
N PRO A 56 -7.57 -9.48 2.81
CA PRO A 56 -7.27 -8.73 4.03
C PRO A 56 -6.54 -9.61 5.04
N PHE A 57 -5.75 -8.97 5.93
CA PHE A 57 -5.11 -9.62 7.07
C PHE A 57 -5.56 -8.95 8.38
N VAL A 58 -5.84 -9.76 9.38
CA VAL A 58 -6.02 -9.31 10.76
C VAL A 58 -4.76 -9.57 11.58
N PRO A 59 -4.52 -8.86 12.70
CA PRO A 59 -3.29 -8.98 13.48
C PRO A 59 -2.91 -10.40 13.89
N ALA A 60 -3.90 -11.26 14.15
CA ALA A 60 -3.68 -12.66 14.53
C ALA A 60 -3.14 -13.53 13.38
N GLU A 61 -3.27 -13.09 12.14
CA GLU A 61 -2.84 -13.82 10.94
C GLU A 61 -1.42 -13.49 10.50
N TYR A 62 -0.80 -12.48 11.13
CA TYR A 62 0.60 -12.15 10.84
C TYR A 62 1.55 -13.18 11.44
N GLU A 63 2.46 -13.67 10.62
CA GLU A 63 3.46 -14.65 11.01
C GLU A 63 4.72 -13.97 11.59
N PHE A 64 5.32 -14.58 12.63
CA PHE A 64 6.63 -14.15 13.12
C PHE A 64 7.76 -14.62 12.22
N ASP A 65 7.60 -15.80 11.63
CA ASP A 65 8.55 -16.34 10.68
C ASP A 65 8.53 -15.54 9.38
N GLY A 66 9.68 -14.98 9.00
CA GLY A 66 9.80 -14.14 7.81
C GLY A 66 9.51 -14.89 6.51
N GLY A 67 9.91 -16.17 6.42
CA GLY A 67 9.66 -17.01 5.26
C GLY A 67 8.17 -17.33 5.08
N LEU A 68 7.49 -17.71 6.15
CA LEU A 68 6.04 -17.95 6.15
C LEU A 68 5.27 -16.66 5.85
N SER A 69 5.68 -15.53 6.43
CA SER A 69 5.09 -14.23 6.13
C SER A 69 5.20 -13.89 4.64
N MET A 70 6.40 -14.02 4.06
CA MET A 70 6.62 -13.77 2.63
C MET A 70 5.81 -14.71 1.74
N ALA A 71 5.74 -16.00 2.09
CA ALA A 71 4.96 -16.98 1.34
C ALA A 71 3.47 -16.62 1.28
N ARG A 72 2.92 -15.99 2.32
CA ARG A 72 1.51 -15.60 2.42
C ARG A 72 1.21 -14.22 1.86
N THR A 73 2.13 -13.28 1.99
CA THR A 73 1.89 -11.86 1.69
C THR A 73 2.52 -11.39 0.39
N MET A 74 3.45 -12.15 -0.19
CA MET A 74 4.15 -11.75 -1.40
C MET A 74 3.90 -12.68 -2.59
N ARG A 75 3.89 -12.10 -3.76
CA ARG A 75 3.78 -12.84 -5.02
C ARG A 75 4.97 -13.79 -5.15
N GLU A 76 4.66 -15.07 -5.40
CA GLU A 76 5.66 -16.14 -5.54
C GLU A 76 6.61 -16.23 -4.32
N GLY A 77 6.10 -15.90 -3.12
CA GLY A 77 6.88 -15.90 -1.90
C GLY A 77 8.03 -14.89 -1.90
N GLY A 78 7.95 -13.82 -2.72
CA GLY A 78 9.02 -12.83 -2.87
C GLY A 78 10.16 -13.25 -3.80
N LEU A 79 10.02 -14.38 -4.51
CA LEU A 79 11.05 -14.91 -5.42
C LEU A 79 10.94 -14.40 -6.86
N ARG A 80 9.99 -13.49 -7.13
CA ARG A 80 9.80 -12.92 -8.45
C ARG A 80 11.02 -12.08 -8.88
N THR A 81 11.42 -12.23 -10.15
CA THR A 81 12.53 -11.45 -10.72
C THR A 81 12.13 -10.80 -12.03
N THR A 82 12.89 -9.79 -12.46
CA THR A 82 12.80 -9.25 -13.81
C THR A 82 13.37 -10.22 -14.83
N SER A 83 12.89 -10.13 -16.09
CA SER A 83 13.53 -10.78 -17.24
C SER A 83 14.75 -9.98 -17.71
N GLY A 84 15.77 -10.64 -18.27
CA GLY A 84 17.03 -10.01 -18.67
C GLY A 84 18.00 -9.88 -17.50
N THR A 85 18.27 -8.67 -17.05
CA THR A 85 19.02 -8.48 -15.81
C THR A 85 18.21 -8.97 -14.62
N ILE A 86 18.67 -10.00 -13.96
CA ILE A 86 17.95 -10.59 -12.82
C ILE A 86 17.99 -9.62 -11.64
N MET A 87 16.83 -9.05 -11.32
CA MET A 87 16.63 -8.20 -10.17
C MET A 87 15.39 -8.69 -9.40
N PRO A 88 15.53 -8.98 -8.10
CA PRO A 88 14.39 -9.38 -7.27
C PRO A 88 13.32 -8.29 -7.22
N THR A 89 12.06 -8.67 -7.40
CA THR A 89 10.92 -7.76 -7.28
C THR A 89 10.01 -8.22 -6.15
N MET A 90 9.99 -7.47 -5.06
CA MET A 90 9.11 -7.76 -3.92
C MET A 90 7.76 -7.10 -4.14
N GLN A 91 6.75 -7.89 -4.43
CA GLN A 91 5.40 -7.43 -4.72
C GLN A 91 4.40 -8.10 -3.76
N ALA A 92 3.76 -7.29 -2.91
CA ALA A 92 2.76 -7.82 -1.98
C ALA A 92 1.44 -8.18 -2.69
N ILE A 93 0.77 -9.21 -2.17
CA ILE A 93 -0.58 -9.64 -2.54
C ILE A 93 -1.42 -9.62 -1.27
N ALA A 94 -1.88 -8.44 -0.89
CA ALA A 94 -2.66 -8.23 0.32
C ALA A 94 -3.43 -6.92 0.22
N LEU A 95 -4.56 -6.80 0.90
CA LEU A 95 -5.25 -5.53 1.08
C LEU A 95 -4.33 -4.52 1.78
N GLY A 96 -4.01 -3.41 1.10
CA GLY A 96 -3.00 -2.44 1.51
C GLY A 96 -1.66 -2.57 0.77
N GLY A 97 -1.50 -3.62 -0.06
CA GLY A 97 -0.31 -3.82 -0.89
C GLY A 97 0.99 -3.81 -0.10
N GLY A 98 2.07 -3.32 -0.72
CA GLY A 98 3.40 -3.25 -0.11
C GLY A 98 3.50 -2.43 1.17
N SER A 99 2.53 -1.56 1.47
CA SER A 99 2.50 -0.84 2.74
C SER A 99 2.35 -1.75 3.96
N LEU A 100 1.77 -2.94 3.76
CA LEU A 100 1.58 -3.94 4.81
C LEU A 100 2.91 -4.54 5.28
N VAL A 101 3.86 -4.69 4.37
CA VAL A 101 5.10 -5.46 4.55
C VAL A 101 6.37 -4.64 4.30
N ASN A 102 6.29 -3.33 4.34
CA ASN A 102 7.45 -2.43 4.27
C ASN A 102 7.95 -2.04 5.67
N SER A 103 9.09 -1.35 5.74
CA SER A 103 9.70 -0.88 7.00
C SER A 103 9.09 0.40 7.56
N ALA A 104 8.03 0.92 6.95
CA ALA A 104 7.37 2.17 7.33
C ALA A 104 8.27 3.44 7.21
N ILE A 105 9.35 3.38 6.45
CA ILE A 105 10.23 4.53 6.20
C ILE A 105 9.55 5.46 5.20
N CYS A 106 9.53 6.75 5.51
CA CYS A 106 8.89 7.78 4.70
C CYS A 106 9.89 8.91 4.44
N ASN A 107 10.51 8.90 3.27
CA ASN A 107 11.40 9.96 2.82
C ASN A 107 10.75 10.72 1.67
N ARG A 108 11.02 12.02 1.58
CA ARG A 108 10.69 12.81 0.40
C ARG A 108 11.74 12.60 -0.67
N ALA A 109 11.34 12.63 -1.93
CA ALA A 109 12.29 12.59 -3.03
C ALA A 109 13.25 13.81 -2.93
N PRO A 110 14.58 13.62 -3.06
CA PRO A 110 15.52 14.72 -3.09
C PRO A 110 15.24 15.68 -4.27
N ALA A 111 15.46 16.97 -4.08
CA ALA A 111 15.17 17.98 -5.10
C ALA A 111 15.84 17.65 -6.46
N PHE A 112 17.11 17.24 -6.44
CA PHE A 112 17.85 16.91 -7.68
C PHE A 112 17.23 15.74 -8.47
N ILE A 113 16.53 14.82 -7.81
CA ILE A 113 15.79 13.74 -8.50
C ILE A 113 14.55 14.31 -9.18
N LEU A 114 13.83 15.21 -8.50
CA LEU A 114 12.65 15.87 -9.08
C LEU A 114 13.04 16.75 -10.27
N ASP A 115 14.15 17.50 -10.15
CA ASP A 115 14.70 18.31 -11.24
C ASP A 115 15.04 17.43 -12.46
N ARG A 116 15.66 16.27 -12.23
CA ARG A 116 15.93 15.30 -13.30
C ARG A 116 14.66 14.74 -13.93
N TRP A 117 13.61 14.52 -13.18
CA TRP A 117 12.34 14.08 -13.75
C TRP A 117 11.76 15.11 -14.71
N CYS A 118 11.85 16.39 -14.36
CA CYS A 118 11.41 17.46 -15.25
C CYS A 118 12.29 17.56 -16.52
N THR A 119 13.62 17.43 -16.39
CA THR A 119 14.55 17.61 -17.51
C THR A 119 14.72 16.38 -18.38
N ASP A 120 14.81 15.17 -17.78
CA ASP A 120 15.13 13.93 -18.50
C ASP A 120 13.89 13.25 -19.08
N PHE A 121 12.70 13.53 -18.51
CA PHE A 121 11.44 12.85 -18.84
C PHE A 121 10.27 13.79 -19.18
N ASP A 122 10.51 15.09 -19.28
CA ASP A 122 9.49 16.11 -19.56
C ASP A 122 8.25 16.03 -18.62
N LEU A 123 8.48 15.67 -17.35
CA LEU A 123 7.40 15.57 -16.38
C LEU A 123 7.03 16.96 -15.86
N GLU A 124 5.85 17.43 -16.24
CA GLU A 124 5.27 18.65 -15.70
C GLU A 124 4.74 18.42 -14.28
N ARG A 125 4.67 19.49 -13.47
CA ARG A 125 4.09 19.50 -12.10
C ARG A 125 4.71 18.49 -11.14
N THR A 126 6.00 18.22 -11.29
CA THR A 126 6.75 17.33 -10.40
C THR A 126 7.88 18.05 -9.68
N THR A 127 7.90 19.38 -9.73
CA THR A 127 8.88 20.17 -8.99
C THR A 127 8.67 20.03 -7.48
N ARG A 128 9.66 20.44 -6.70
CA ARG A 128 9.55 20.44 -5.24
C ARG A 128 8.36 21.30 -4.77
N ALA A 129 8.14 22.45 -5.39
CA ALA A 129 7.04 23.34 -5.04
C ALA A 129 5.67 22.71 -5.31
N ASP A 130 5.55 21.96 -6.42
CA ASP A 130 4.30 21.26 -6.75
C ASP A 130 3.99 20.12 -5.78
N LEU A 131 5.02 19.38 -5.35
CA LEU A 131 4.84 18.17 -4.54
C LEU A 131 4.80 18.43 -3.03
N ASP A 132 5.41 19.49 -2.51
CA ASP A 132 5.46 19.77 -1.08
C ASP A 132 4.08 19.83 -0.41
N PRO A 133 3.03 20.48 -0.96
CA PRO A 133 1.69 20.45 -0.36
C PRO A 133 1.13 19.02 -0.22
N HIS A 134 1.41 18.15 -1.19
CA HIS A 134 0.98 16.75 -1.16
C HIS A 134 1.77 15.93 -0.13
N TYR A 135 3.09 16.15 -0.03
CA TYR A 135 3.90 15.54 1.04
C TYR A 135 3.40 15.92 2.43
N GLU A 136 3.06 17.20 2.64
CA GLU A 136 2.51 17.65 3.92
C GLU A 136 1.14 17.01 4.22
N ALA A 137 0.25 16.95 3.25
CA ALA A 137 -1.06 16.33 3.40
C ALA A 137 -0.93 14.84 3.77
N VAL A 138 -0.08 14.10 3.07
CA VAL A 138 0.20 12.68 3.35
C VAL A 138 0.86 12.50 4.72
N ALA A 139 1.85 13.36 5.06
CA ALA A 139 2.54 13.30 6.34
C ALA A 139 1.57 13.51 7.51
N LYS A 140 0.70 14.50 7.40
CA LYS A 140 -0.35 14.77 8.39
C LYS A 140 -1.33 13.61 8.52
N PHE A 141 -1.81 13.08 7.39
CA PHE A 141 -2.79 11.99 7.38
C PHE A 141 -2.23 10.71 7.98
N LEU A 142 -1.02 10.31 7.61
CA LEU A 142 -0.35 9.11 8.11
C LEU A 142 0.34 9.30 9.47
N GLY A 143 0.45 10.53 9.98
CA GLY A 143 1.18 10.84 11.21
C GLY A 143 2.67 10.55 11.07
N ILE A 144 3.28 10.94 9.93
CA ILE A 144 4.71 10.73 9.68
C ILE A 144 5.50 11.63 10.64
N ALA A 145 6.38 11.01 11.43
CA ALA A 145 7.24 11.69 12.39
C ALA A 145 8.58 10.96 12.55
N ALA A 146 9.56 11.64 13.10
CA ALA A 146 10.83 11.02 13.49
C ALA A 146 10.58 9.84 14.44
N THR A 147 11.36 8.77 14.28
CA THR A 147 11.26 7.61 15.16
C THR A 147 11.57 8.00 16.60
N PRO A 148 10.66 7.77 17.57
CA PRO A 148 10.89 8.12 18.96
C PRO A 148 12.10 7.38 19.55
N GLU A 149 12.86 8.05 20.42
CA GLU A 149 14.10 7.51 20.98
C GLU A 149 13.89 6.21 21.76
N ASN A 150 12.79 6.08 22.47
CA ASN A 150 12.44 4.88 23.25
C ASN A 150 12.21 3.61 22.43
N VAL A 151 12.11 3.72 21.10
CA VAL A 151 11.96 2.57 20.18
C VAL A 151 13.13 2.41 19.21
N LEU A 152 14.15 3.28 19.27
CA LEU A 152 15.34 3.18 18.41
C LEU A 152 16.16 1.93 18.68
N GLY A 153 16.18 1.45 19.91
CA GLY A 153 17.01 0.34 20.36
C GLY A 153 18.50 0.69 20.47
N ARG A 154 19.20 -0.06 21.31
CA ARG A 154 20.61 0.22 21.65
C ARG A 154 21.55 0.33 20.46
N ARG A 155 21.36 -0.52 19.44
CA ARG A 155 22.20 -0.51 18.23
C ARG A 155 22.17 0.84 17.51
N ASN A 156 20.96 1.42 17.35
CA ASN A 156 20.82 2.71 16.66
C ASN A 156 21.35 3.88 17.51
N LEU A 157 21.23 3.79 18.84
CA LEU A 157 21.81 4.78 19.74
C LEU A 157 23.34 4.76 19.67
N LEU A 158 23.96 3.58 19.71
CA LEU A 158 25.42 3.44 19.54
C LEU A 158 25.91 3.94 18.18
N PHE A 159 25.14 3.69 17.11
CA PHE A 159 25.46 4.23 15.78
C PHE A 159 25.42 5.76 15.78
N ARG A 160 24.38 6.36 16.34
CA ARG A 160 24.27 7.81 16.49
C ARG A 160 25.45 8.39 17.27
N ASP A 161 25.79 7.78 18.40
CA ASP A 161 26.89 8.23 19.26
C ASP A 161 28.23 8.13 18.53
N GLY A 162 28.45 7.08 17.73
CA GLY A 162 29.62 6.96 16.87
C GLY A 162 29.68 8.04 15.78
N CYS A 163 28.55 8.33 15.12
CA CYS A 163 28.46 9.42 14.15
C CYS A 163 28.82 10.76 14.80
N ASN A 164 28.26 11.05 15.98
CA ASN A 164 28.53 12.29 16.69
C ASN A 164 30.01 12.41 17.08
N ALA A 165 30.64 11.33 17.56
CA ALA A 165 32.06 11.31 17.91
C ALA A 165 32.99 11.58 16.71
N LEU A 166 32.55 11.24 15.49
CA LEU A 166 33.28 11.46 14.26
C LEU A 166 32.86 12.75 13.52
N GLY A 167 31.95 13.53 14.08
CA GLY A 167 31.44 14.76 13.45
C GLY A 167 30.50 14.54 12.26
N TYR A 168 29.95 13.34 12.10
CA TYR A 168 28.95 13.06 11.08
C TYR A 168 27.55 13.44 11.54
N HIS A 169 26.75 13.99 10.62
CA HIS A 169 25.34 14.23 10.86
C HIS A 169 24.56 12.89 10.91
N SER A 170 23.72 12.73 11.90
CA SER A 170 22.77 11.60 11.99
C SER A 170 21.43 12.06 12.57
N GLU A 171 20.36 11.53 12.03
CA GLU A 171 19.01 11.82 12.50
C GLU A 171 18.14 10.56 12.51
N PRO A 172 17.12 10.49 13.37
CA PRO A 172 16.13 9.41 13.31
C PRO A 172 15.36 9.44 12.01
N ILE A 173 15.18 8.27 11.39
CA ILE A 173 14.34 8.17 10.19
C ILE A 173 12.89 8.52 10.49
N PHE A 174 12.22 9.15 9.52
CA PHE A 174 10.79 9.44 9.58
C PHE A 174 9.98 8.21 9.22
N ARG A 175 8.91 7.96 9.97
CA ARG A 175 8.08 6.77 9.81
C ARG A 175 6.59 7.08 9.97
N ASN A 176 5.75 6.38 9.21
CA ASN A 176 4.30 6.43 9.34
C ASN A 176 3.80 5.48 10.44
N VAL A 177 4.10 5.78 11.69
CA VAL A 177 3.72 4.95 12.84
C VAL A 177 3.05 5.78 13.93
N ARG A 178 2.03 5.21 14.59
CA ARG A 178 1.37 5.81 15.76
C ARG A 178 1.38 4.80 16.91
N GLY A 179 1.98 5.16 18.04
CA GLY A 179 2.08 4.28 19.21
C GLY A 179 2.96 3.03 18.96
N CYS A 180 4.04 3.17 18.19
CA CYS A 180 4.98 2.08 17.94
C CYS A 180 5.60 1.60 19.26
N ARG A 181 5.64 0.26 19.42
CA ARG A 181 6.23 -0.41 20.62
C ARG A 181 7.60 -1.02 20.36
N GLY A 182 8.18 -0.80 19.16
CA GLY A 182 9.50 -1.31 18.81
C GLY A 182 9.58 -2.82 18.60
N SER A 183 8.47 -3.49 18.23
CA SER A 183 8.46 -4.96 18.04
C SER A 183 9.35 -5.46 16.90
N GLY A 184 9.76 -4.59 15.97
CA GLY A 184 10.58 -4.99 14.81
C GLY A 184 9.83 -5.72 13.69
N GLU A 185 8.53 -5.92 13.80
CA GLU A 185 7.71 -6.75 12.90
C GLU A 185 7.19 -6.02 11.66
N CYS A 186 7.80 -4.92 11.25
CA CYS A 186 7.26 -4.11 10.13
C CYS A 186 7.16 -4.88 8.82
N PHE A 187 8.11 -5.77 8.52
CA PHE A 187 8.16 -6.56 7.28
C PHE A 187 7.22 -7.78 7.28
N THR A 188 6.80 -8.23 8.44
CA THR A 188 5.92 -9.42 8.59
C THR A 188 4.47 -9.04 8.90
N GLY A 189 4.17 -7.74 8.93
CA GLY A 189 2.90 -7.20 9.36
C GLY A 189 2.96 -6.62 10.77
N CYS A 190 2.27 -5.52 11.02
CA CYS A 190 2.31 -4.83 12.31
C CYS A 190 1.17 -5.29 13.22
N ARG A 191 1.40 -6.27 14.09
CA ARG A 191 0.38 -6.81 15.02
C ARG A 191 -0.20 -5.76 15.95
N SER A 192 0.61 -4.78 16.37
CA SER A 192 0.13 -3.68 17.20
C SER A 192 -0.70 -2.65 16.43
N ARG A 193 -0.81 -2.77 15.09
CA ARG A 193 -1.46 -1.80 14.18
C ARG A 193 -0.93 -0.36 14.33
N ALA A 194 0.31 -0.22 14.82
CA ALA A 194 0.98 1.07 14.95
C ALA A 194 1.39 1.64 13.59
N LYS A 195 1.83 0.78 12.66
CA LYS A 195 2.17 1.17 11.30
C LYS A 195 0.90 1.58 10.55
N GLN A 196 0.89 2.81 10.02
CA GLN A 196 -0.24 3.38 9.29
C GLN A 196 -0.21 2.90 7.82
N SER A 197 -0.27 1.57 7.62
CA SER A 197 -0.42 0.95 6.31
C SER A 197 -1.80 1.26 5.72
N MET A 198 -1.97 1.05 4.43
CA MET A 198 -3.19 1.47 3.72
C MET A 198 -4.45 0.77 4.22
N ASP A 199 -4.33 -0.48 4.68
CA ASP A 199 -5.43 -1.26 5.26
C ASP A 199 -6.02 -0.67 6.55
N ILE A 200 -5.27 0.19 7.25
CA ILE A 200 -5.74 0.85 8.48
C ILE A 200 -5.84 2.37 8.37
N SER A 201 -5.41 2.96 7.27
CA SER A 201 -5.41 4.41 7.05
C SER A 201 -6.32 4.82 5.89
N TYR A 202 -5.83 4.82 4.67
CA TYR A 202 -6.56 5.32 3.50
C TYR A 202 -7.76 4.47 3.09
N ILE A 203 -7.65 3.14 3.14
CA ILE A 203 -8.77 2.25 2.77
C ILE A 203 -9.96 2.41 3.71
N PRO A 204 -9.82 2.41 5.04
CA PRO A 204 -10.93 2.75 5.92
C PRO A 204 -11.50 4.16 5.71
N ALA A 205 -10.68 5.13 5.32
CA ALA A 205 -11.17 6.46 4.97
C ALA A 205 -12.03 6.44 3.70
N ALA A 206 -11.57 5.76 2.64
CA ALA A 206 -12.35 5.58 1.41
C ALA A 206 -13.68 4.84 1.68
N LEU A 207 -13.66 3.79 2.52
CA LEU A 207 -14.87 3.05 2.92
C LEU A 207 -15.87 3.96 3.65
N ARG A 208 -15.42 4.82 4.56
CA ARG A 208 -16.31 5.80 5.22
C ARG A 208 -16.93 6.79 4.23
N GLY A 209 -16.23 7.11 3.15
CA GLY A 209 -16.75 7.92 2.04
C GLY A 209 -17.66 7.15 1.09
N GLY A 210 -17.90 5.85 1.31
CA GLY A 210 -18.79 5.02 0.50
C GLY A 210 -18.12 4.21 -0.62
N ALA A 211 -16.77 4.14 -0.64
CA ALA A 211 -16.08 3.21 -1.55
C ALA A 211 -16.50 1.76 -1.26
N ARG A 212 -16.54 0.94 -2.31
CA ARG A 212 -16.69 -0.52 -2.19
C ARG A 212 -15.35 -1.16 -2.43
N VAL A 213 -14.97 -2.14 -1.63
CA VAL A 213 -13.69 -2.84 -1.76
C VAL A 213 -13.94 -4.31 -2.07
N LEU A 214 -13.36 -4.79 -3.16
CA LEU A 214 -13.39 -6.19 -3.56
C LEU A 214 -12.00 -6.79 -3.36
N THR A 215 -11.86 -7.74 -2.46
CA THR A 215 -10.60 -8.46 -2.24
C THR A 215 -10.64 -9.84 -2.86
N SER A 216 -9.47 -10.44 -3.08
CA SER A 216 -9.34 -11.74 -3.76
C SER A 216 -9.89 -11.71 -5.20
N VAL A 217 -9.75 -10.58 -5.88
CA VAL A 217 -10.17 -10.41 -7.28
C VAL A 217 -8.99 -9.93 -8.12
N ARG A 218 -8.59 -10.77 -9.07
CA ARG A 218 -7.55 -10.43 -10.06
C ARG A 218 -8.20 -9.83 -11.28
N ILE A 219 -7.86 -8.57 -11.58
CA ILE A 219 -8.26 -7.95 -12.84
C ILE A 219 -7.37 -8.48 -13.97
N GLU A 220 -8.01 -8.86 -15.06
CA GLU A 220 -7.36 -9.46 -16.21
C GLU A 220 -7.36 -8.55 -17.42
N ARG A 221 -8.37 -7.70 -17.54
CA ARG A 221 -8.53 -6.85 -18.71
C ARG A 221 -9.29 -5.58 -18.39
N VAL A 222 -8.85 -4.50 -19.01
CA VAL A 222 -9.60 -3.25 -19.10
C VAL A 222 -10.47 -3.32 -20.36
N LEU A 223 -11.75 -3.01 -20.23
CA LEU A 223 -12.68 -2.87 -21.34
C LEU A 223 -12.58 -1.45 -21.87
N THR A 224 -12.52 -1.33 -23.20
CA THR A 224 -12.41 -0.01 -23.87
C THR A 224 -13.35 0.09 -25.05
N GLU A 225 -13.88 1.30 -25.26
CA GLU A 225 -14.55 1.73 -26.49
C GLU A 225 -13.73 2.86 -27.09
N GLY A 226 -13.00 2.57 -28.17
CA GLY A 226 -11.99 3.47 -28.70
C GLY A 226 -10.91 3.75 -27.65
N TRP A 227 -10.70 5.03 -27.33
CA TRP A 227 -9.72 5.49 -26.33
C TRP A 227 -10.30 5.62 -24.90
N ARG A 228 -11.56 5.28 -24.70
CA ARG A 228 -12.24 5.40 -23.40
C ARG A 228 -12.30 4.06 -22.70
N ALA A 229 -11.84 3.99 -21.46
CA ALA A 229 -12.09 2.84 -20.60
C ALA A 229 -13.57 2.83 -20.14
N THR A 230 -14.24 1.69 -20.33
CA THR A 230 -15.66 1.49 -19.99
C THR A 230 -15.86 0.52 -18.83
N GLY A 231 -14.81 -0.18 -18.40
CA GLY A 231 -14.88 -1.10 -17.28
C GLY A 231 -13.64 -1.96 -17.14
N VAL A 232 -13.73 -2.91 -16.25
CA VAL A 232 -12.72 -3.97 -16.05
C VAL A 232 -13.40 -5.32 -15.93
N VAL A 233 -12.68 -6.37 -16.31
CA VAL A 233 -13.09 -7.77 -16.09
C VAL A 233 -11.99 -8.46 -15.29
N GLY A 234 -12.39 -9.24 -14.32
CA GLY A 234 -11.50 -10.02 -13.48
C GLY A 234 -12.17 -11.28 -12.99
N ARG A 235 -11.45 -12.07 -12.25
CA ARG A 235 -11.95 -13.29 -11.61
C ARG A 235 -11.60 -13.33 -10.13
N VAL A 236 -12.44 -14.00 -9.37
CA VAL A 236 -12.16 -14.33 -7.98
C VAL A 236 -11.04 -15.36 -7.92
N VAL A 237 -10.04 -15.11 -7.08
CA VAL A 237 -8.89 -16.00 -6.91
C VAL A 237 -8.81 -16.48 -5.46
N ARG A 238 -8.46 -17.75 -5.28
CA ARG A 238 -8.32 -18.33 -3.96
C ARG A 238 -7.10 -17.70 -3.25
N PRO A 239 -7.27 -17.14 -2.04
CA PRO A 239 -6.18 -16.58 -1.26
C PRO A 239 -4.98 -17.54 -1.15
N PHE A 240 -3.78 -17.00 -1.12
CA PHE A 240 -2.49 -17.68 -0.98
C PHE A 240 -2.10 -18.61 -2.13
N THR A 241 -3.02 -19.11 -2.93
CA THR A 241 -2.71 -19.99 -4.06
C THR A 241 -2.80 -19.26 -5.40
N GLY A 242 -3.54 -18.16 -5.47
CA GLY A 242 -3.83 -17.41 -6.70
C GLY A 242 -4.57 -18.23 -7.78
N ARG A 243 -5.05 -19.44 -7.46
CA ARG A 243 -5.82 -20.26 -8.38
C ARG A 243 -7.23 -19.69 -8.53
N PRO A 244 -7.84 -19.76 -9.72
CA PRO A 244 -9.24 -19.38 -9.88
C PRO A 244 -10.12 -20.18 -8.91
N SER A 245 -11.13 -19.53 -8.35
CA SER A 245 -12.25 -20.24 -7.76
C SER A 245 -13.13 -20.67 -8.94
N HIS A 246 -13.50 -21.92 -8.99
CA HIS A 246 -14.37 -22.49 -10.03
C HIS A 246 -15.64 -21.69 -10.17
#